data_30a5f37f9a3d6f94d841f19c0c2b2fec
#
_entry.id   30a5f37f9a3d6f94d841f19c0c2b2fec
#
_cell.length_a   1.000
_cell.length_b   1.000
_cell.length_c   1.000
_cell.angle_alpha   90.00
_cell.angle_beta   90.00
_cell.angle_gamma   90.00
#
_symmetry.space_group_name_H-M   'P 1'
#
loop_
_entity.id
_entity.type
_entity.pdbx_description
1 polymer ?
#
loop_
_entity_poly.entity_id
_entity_poly.type
_entity_poly.pdbx_seq_one_letter_code
_entity_poly.pdbx_strand_id
1 'polypeptide(L)'
;MANVQAAASESVTTYNAYKSAKILNTAKTFIIPVYSGMPASTANVNHISTSTSGSTTTTTRPSTTAAAKNRVTGLTLTGRTQTNLTYKWNKVSGATKYYIDITNKTKGTNFSKTVTGTSATLHNLTDTEEYAVRVRAYVKGKYGPYSAYNIKHCLPGKVSGAKVKSRSAASVALQWSKKAGADGYYIYRYDTKSKKTTKVATIKGNKTTGTVSKLKANTAYTFQVAAYTTDSSTKTGAKSSKVSTKTLTATPKISSATSPKSKKITIKWGKVACSGYQVQNSTTKNY
;
A
#
# COMPACT_ATOMS: atom_id res chain seq x y z
N MET A 1 -3.51 33.22 -20.15
CA MET A 1 -2.50 32.25 -20.65
C MET A 1 -1.72 31.78 -19.44
N ALA A 2 -1.92 30.56 -19.01
CA ALA A 2 -1.07 29.96 -17.99
C ALA A 2 0.28 29.64 -18.64
N ASN A 3 1.34 30.21 -18.10
CA ASN A 3 2.68 30.08 -18.67
C ASN A 3 3.22 28.69 -18.31
N VAL A 4 3.31 27.79 -19.31
CA VAL A 4 3.80 26.41 -19.17
C VAL A 4 5.33 26.34 -19.25
N GLN A 5 6.01 27.49 -19.29
CA GLN A 5 7.46 27.58 -19.48
C GLN A 5 8.30 27.09 -18.29
N ALA A 6 7.71 26.91 -17.11
CA ALA A 6 8.42 26.41 -15.92
C ALA A 6 8.55 24.88 -15.84
N ALA A 7 7.84 24.14 -16.70
CA ALA A 7 7.80 22.68 -16.60
C ALA A 7 8.86 21.94 -17.45
N ALA A 8 9.65 22.66 -18.22
CA ALA A 8 10.60 22.05 -19.18
C ALA A 8 11.91 21.56 -18.54
N SER A 9 12.17 21.89 -17.27
CA SER A 9 13.37 21.44 -16.53
C SER A 9 13.08 20.40 -15.46
N GLU A 10 11.82 20.00 -15.30
CA GLU A 10 11.41 19.08 -14.25
C GLU A 10 11.24 17.64 -14.74
N SER A 11 11.61 16.73 -13.87
CA SER A 11 11.63 15.29 -14.08
C SER A 11 10.27 14.70 -14.49
N VAL A 12 10.27 13.45 -14.97
CA VAL A 12 9.12 12.63 -15.35
C VAL A 12 7.96 12.63 -14.30
N THR A 13 8.23 12.99 -13.08
CA THR A 13 7.26 13.11 -11.99
C THR A 13 6.27 14.25 -12.23
N THR A 14 6.70 15.37 -12.77
CA THR A 14 5.86 16.55 -13.07
C THR A 14 4.90 16.28 -14.22
N TYR A 15 5.34 15.52 -15.23
CA TYR A 15 4.50 15.08 -16.34
C TYR A 15 3.29 14.24 -15.88
N ASN A 16 3.49 13.39 -14.87
CA ASN A 16 2.41 12.56 -14.33
C ASN A 16 1.39 13.37 -13.49
N ALA A 17 1.79 14.47 -12.89
CA ALA A 17 0.88 15.38 -12.18
C ALA A 17 -0.07 16.11 -13.11
N TYR A 18 0.40 16.52 -14.30
CA TYR A 18 -0.45 17.14 -15.32
C TYR A 18 -1.48 16.20 -15.94
N LYS A 19 -1.19 14.91 -15.99
CA LYS A 19 -2.11 13.89 -16.53
C LYS A 19 -3.32 13.65 -15.62
N SER A 20 -3.24 14.04 -14.35
CA SER A 20 -4.32 13.92 -13.35
C SER A 20 -5.14 15.20 -13.19
N ALA A 21 -4.73 16.30 -13.75
CA ALA A 21 -5.51 17.53 -13.76
C ALA A 21 -6.70 17.37 -14.71
N LYS A 22 -7.93 17.48 -14.20
CA LYS A 22 -9.13 17.64 -15.02
C LYS A 22 -8.96 18.91 -15.87
N ILE A 23 -8.71 18.75 -17.16
CA ILE A 23 -8.78 19.86 -18.11
C ILE A 23 -10.26 20.23 -18.22
N LEU A 24 -10.67 21.27 -17.52
CA LEU A 24 -11.98 21.89 -17.69
C LEU A 24 -12.02 22.53 -19.07
N ASN A 25 -12.95 22.04 -19.87
CA ASN A 25 -13.20 22.39 -21.25
C ASN A 25 -13.66 23.84 -21.38
N THR A 26 -12.72 24.77 -21.60
CA THR A 26 -13.02 26.05 -22.20
C THR A 26 -11.94 26.36 -23.20
N ALA A 27 -12.32 26.21 -24.43
CA ALA A 27 -11.64 26.51 -25.67
C ALA A 27 -10.45 27.47 -25.54
N LYS A 28 -9.26 27.03 -25.94
CA LYS A 28 -8.42 27.72 -26.92
C LYS A 28 -7.03 27.12 -26.87
N THR A 29 -6.62 26.61 -27.99
CA THR A 29 -5.27 26.30 -28.50
C THR A 29 -4.14 26.22 -27.48
N PHE A 30 -3.76 25.00 -27.08
CA PHE A 30 -2.51 24.74 -26.38
C PHE A 30 -1.43 24.43 -27.42
N ILE A 31 -0.37 25.24 -27.47
CA ILE A 31 0.85 24.94 -28.22
C ILE A 31 1.80 24.23 -27.26
N ILE A 32 2.09 22.95 -27.53
CA ILE A 32 3.10 22.19 -26.78
C ILE A 32 4.41 22.33 -27.58
N PRO A 33 5.44 22.97 -27.05
CA PRO A 33 6.71 23.05 -27.75
C PRO A 33 7.36 21.66 -27.83
N VAL A 34 7.75 21.24 -29.01
CA VAL A 34 8.53 20.00 -29.23
C VAL A 34 10.00 20.37 -29.12
N TYR A 35 10.71 19.83 -28.15
CA TYR A 35 12.16 20.00 -28.02
C TYR A 35 12.91 18.93 -28.83
N SER A 36 13.92 19.33 -29.57
CA SER A 36 14.85 18.42 -30.25
C SER A 36 15.63 17.63 -29.19
N GLY A 37 15.48 16.31 -29.18
CA GLY A 37 16.15 15.40 -28.22
C GLY A 37 15.22 14.48 -27.41
N MET A 38 13.93 14.55 -27.59
CA MET A 38 13.02 13.56 -26.98
C MET A 38 13.14 12.20 -27.69
N PRO A 39 13.24 11.09 -26.91
CA PRO A 39 13.24 9.76 -27.52
C PRO A 39 11.91 9.48 -28.22
N ALA A 40 11.97 8.82 -29.39
CA ALA A 40 10.82 8.52 -30.24
C ALA A 40 9.64 7.79 -29.56
N SER A 41 9.87 7.18 -28.41
CA SER A 41 8.84 6.49 -27.63
C SER A 41 7.86 7.42 -26.89
N THR A 42 8.17 8.71 -26.76
CA THR A 42 7.32 9.72 -26.11
C THR A 42 6.47 10.52 -27.09
N ALA A 43 6.66 10.32 -28.39
CA ALA A 43 5.98 11.07 -29.46
C ALA A 43 4.54 10.65 -29.76
N ASN A 44 3.88 9.86 -28.90
CA ASN A 44 2.46 9.56 -29.02
C ASN A 44 1.58 10.63 -28.36
N VAL A 45 1.84 11.88 -28.66
CA VAL A 45 0.91 12.98 -28.39
C VAL A 45 -0.08 13.00 -29.55
N ASN A 46 -1.36 12.71 -29.29
CA ASN A 46 -2.41 12.85 -30.27
C ASN A 46 -2.40 14.29 -30.80
N HIS A 47 -2.00 14.47 -32.07
CA HIS A 47 -2.16 15.72 -32.78
C HIS A 47 -3.64 16.07 -32.85
N ILE A 48 -4.08 17.10 -32.16
CA ILE A 48 -5.35 17.75 -32.44
C ILE A 48 -5.05 18.75 -33.58
N SER A 49 -5.35 18.35 -34.80
CA SER A 49 -5.32 19.26 -35.96
C SER A 49 -6.56 20.13 -35.93
N THR A 50 -6.43 21.44 -35.70
CA THR A 50 -7.45 22.40 -36.05
C THR A 50 -7.37 22.71 -37.51
N SER A 51 -8.28 22.22 -38.34
CA SER A 51 -8.44 22.62 -39.74
C SER A 51 -9.11 23.97 -39.83
N THR A 52 -8.40 24.99 -40.27
CA THR A 52 -8.99 26.17 -40.91
C THR A 52 -9.11 25.85 -42.41
N SER A 53 -10.33 25.93 -42.89
CA SER A 53 -10.90 25.83 -44.24
C SER A 53 -9.92 25.62 -45.42
N GLY A 54 -10.21 24.58 -46.17
CA GLY A 54 -9.90 24.50 -47.60
C GLY A 54 -8.83 23.50 -47.98
N SER A 55 -9.08 22.23 -47.88
CA SER A 55 -8.80 21.17 -48.83
C SER A 55 -9.13 19.81 -48.22
N THR A 56 -10.05 19.07 -48.83
CA THR A 56 -10.41 17.72 -48.44
C THR A 56 -9.31 16.74 -48.77
N THR A 57 -8.37 16.57 -47.88
CA THR A 57 -7.57 15.34 -47.79
C THR A 57 -8.12 14.52 -46.64
N THR A 58 -8.92 13.54 -46.96
CA THR A 58 -9.37 12.48 -46.04
C THR A 58 -8.14 11.71 -45.55
N THR A 59 -7.48 12.19 -44.50
CA THR A 59 -6.58 11.38 -43.72
C THR A 59 -7.45 10.40 -42.94
N THR A 60 -7.65 9.22 -43.52
CA THR A 60 -8.25 8.08 -42.81
C THR A 60 -7.43 7.84 -41.56
N ARG A 61 -8.02 8.24 -40.42
CA ARG A 61 -7.56 7.78 -39.06
C ARG A 61 -7.35 6.27 -39.16
N PRO A 62 -6.17 5.72 -38.80
CA PRO A 62 -5.97 4.29 -38.84
C PRO A 62 -7.12 3.65 -38.03
N SER A 63 -7.92 2.85 -38.70
CA SER A 63 -9.07 2.20 -38.09
C SER A 63 -8.63 1.46 -36.82
N THR A 64 -9.19 1.82 -35.68
CA THR A 64 -8.98 1.15 -34.39
C THR A 64 -9.30 -0.35 -34.44
N THR A 65 -10.00 -0.81 -35.47
CA THR A 65 -10.37 -2.21 -35.72
C THR A 65 -9.18 -3.10 -36.11
N ALA A 66 -8.19 -2.60 -36.87
CA ALA A 66 -7.03 -3.41 -37.24
C ALA A 66 -6.05 -3.63 -36.05
N ALA A 67 -5.91 -2.65 -35.18
CA ALA A 67 -5.06 -2.75 -34.00
C ALA A 67 -5.67 -3.65 -32.88
N ALA A 68 -6.97 -3.92 -32.94
CA ALA A 68 -7.64 -4.80 -31.97
C ALA A 68 -7.58 -6.29 -32.34
N LYS A 69 -7.28 -6.62 -33.61
CA LYS A 69 -7.18 -8.01 -34.08
C LYS A 69 -6.02 -8.72 -33.34
N ASN A 70 -6.30 -9.91 -32.82
CA ASN A 70 -5.36 -10.74 -32.04
C ASN A 70 -4.95 -10.15 -30.68
N ARG A 71 -5.63 -9.13 -30.18
CA ARG A 71 -5.44 -8.66 -28.80
C ARG A 71 -5.99 -9.69 -27.82
N VAL A 72 -5.20 -10.01 -26.80
CA VAL A 72 -5.67 -10.84 -25.67
C VAL A 72 -6.66 -10.01 -24.83
N THR A 73 -7.83 -10.60 -24.55
CA THR A 73 -8.89 -10.05 -23.70
C THR A 73 -9.17 -10.97 -22.52
N GLY A 74 -9.91 -10.50 -21.53
CA GLY A 74 -10.34 -11.32 -20.39
C GLY A 74 -9.20 -11.72 -19.45
N LEU A 75 -8.06 -11.00 -19.44
CA LEU A 75 -6.98 -11.27 -18.50
C LEU A 75 -7.46 -11.05 -17.07
N THR A 76 -7.59 -12.15 -16.33
CA THR A 76 -8.18 -12.17 -14.98
C THR A 76 -7.34 -13.00 -14.04
N LEU A 77 -7.13 -12.51 -12.81
CA LEU A 77 -6.52 -13.26 -11.72
C LEU A 77 -7.50 -14.32 -11.20
N THR A 78 -7.10 -15.60 -11.22
CA THR A 78 -7.92 -16.73 -10.76
C THR A 78 -7.39 -17.36 -9.48
N GLY A 79 -6.09 -17.19 -9.17
CA GLY A 79 -5.47 -17.71 -7.97
C GLY A 79 -4.42 -16.76 -7.42
N ARG A 80 -4.29 -16.72 -6.08
CA ARG A 80 -3.33 -15.87 -5.39
C ARG A 80 -2.84 -16.54 -4.11
N THR A 81 -1.53 -16.57 -3.95
CA THR A 81 -0.85 -16.97 -2.70
C THR A 81 0.16 -15.89 -2.29
N GLN A 82 1.00 -16.19 -1.33
CA GLN A 82 2.11 -15.29 -0.94
C GLN A 82 3.20 -15.22 -2.02
N THR A 83 3.35 -16.26 -2.83
CA THR A 83 4.45 -16.39 -3.79
C THR A 83 4.00 -16.71 -5.22
N ASN A 84 2.68 -16.81 -5.45
CA ASN A 84 2.16 -17.14 -6.76
C ASN A 84 0.95 -16.28 -7.11
N LEU A 85 0.85 -15.93 -8.40
CA LEU A 85 -0.32 -15.34 -9.03
C LEU A 85 -0.71 -16.19 -10.24
N THR A 86 -1.96 -16.66 -10.29
CA THR A 86 -2.48 -17.46 -11.41
C THR A 86 -3.45 -16.63 -12.22
N TYR A 87 -3.22 -16.57 -13.52
CA TYR A 87 -4.03 -15.81 -14.47
C TYR A 87 -4.65 -16.73 -15.51
N LYS A 88 -5.80 -16.31 -16.05
CA LYS A 88 -6.40 -16.83 -17.26
C LYS A 88 -6.80 -15.70 -18.19
N TRP A 89 -6.96 -16.02 -19.47
CA TRP A 89 -7.40 -15.07 -20.52
C TRP A 89 -8.17 -15.78 -21.60
N ASN A 90 -8.83 -15.02 -22.47
CA ASN A 90 -9.59 -15.56 -23.59
C ASN A 90 -8.64 -16.04 -24.70
N LYS A 91 -8.98 -17.18 -25.31
CA LYS A 91 -8.25 -17.72 -26.46
C LYS A 91 -8.30 -16.73 -27.62
N VAL A 92 -7.17 -16.51 -28.26
CA VAL A 92 -7.07 -15.79 -29.54
C VAL A 92 -7.02 -16.81 -30.65
N SER A 93 -7.88 -16.70 -31.66
CA SER A 93 -7.94 -17.62 -32.79
C SER A 93 -6.61 -17.66 -33.56
N GLY A 94 -6.14 -18.86 -33.86
CA GLY A 94 -4.86 -19.08 -34.54
C GLY A 94 -3.61 -18.80 -33.69
N ALA A 95 -3.74 -18.51 -32.42
CA ALA A 95 -2.60 -18.35 -31.52
C ALA A 95 -1.96 -19.70 -31.20
N THR A 96 -0.65 -19.78 -31.41
CA THR A 96 0.16 -20.97 -31.09
C THR A 96 0.87 -20.88 -29.72
N LYS A 97 1.08 -19.65 -29.23
CA LYS A 97 1.66 -19.37 -27.90
C LYS A 97 1.29 -17.96 -27.45
N TYR A 98 1.49 -17.72 -26.16
CA TYR A 98 1.26 -16.41 -25.51
C TYR A 98 2.53 -16.00 -24.79
N TYR A 99 2.85 -14.71 -24.88
CA TYR A 99 3.95 -14.09 -24.15
C TYR A 99 3.36 -13.22 -23.05
N ILE A 100 3.78 -13.50 -21.82
CA ILE A 100 3.38 -12.82 -20.60
C ILE A 100 4.52 -11.90 -20.22
N ASP A 101 4.23 -10.61 -20.07
CA ASP A 101 5.15 -9.57 -19.61
C ASP A 101 4.75 -9.19 -18.19
N ILE A 102 5.71 -9.24 -17.26
CA ILE A 102 5.50 -9.05 -15.84
C ILE A 102 6.46 -7.97 -15.34
N THR A 103 5.91 -6.92 -14.77
CA THR A 103 6.66 -5.87 -14.07
C THR A 103 6.39 -5.97 -12.58
N ASN A 104 7.42 -6.17 -11.79
CA ASN A 104 7.37 -5.98 -10.35
C ASN A 104 7.38 -4.47 -10.06
N LYS A 105 6.22 -3.90 -9.75
CA LYS A 105 6.03 -2.46 -9.50
C LYS A 105 6.73 -2.00 -8.22
N THR A 106 6.90 -2.90 -7.26
CA THR A 106 7.53 -2.57 -5.97
C THR A 106 9.06 -2.41 -6.11
N LYS A 107 9.68 -3.22 -7.00
CA LYS A 107 11.14 -3.22 -7.22
C LYS A 107 11.58 -2.58 -8.54
N GLY A 108 10.65 -2.35 -9.47
CA GLY A 108 10.98 -1.84 -10.81
C GLY A 108 11.64 -2.88 -11.72
N THR A 109 11.57 -4.17 -11.41
CA THR A 109 12.18 -5.25 -12.21
C THR A 109 11.16 -5.90 -13.15
N ASN A 110 11.65 -6.38 -14.30
CA ASN A 110 10.81 -7.02 -15.31
C ASN A 110 11.28 -8.46 -15.56
N PHE A 111 10.33 -9.33 -15.86
CA PHE A 111 10.59 -10.69 -16.34
C PHE A 111 9.44 -11.15 -17.25
N SER A 112 9.60 -12.28 -17.90
CA SER A 112 8.61 -12.78 -18.84
C SER A 112 8.44 -14.27 -18.79
N LYS A 113 7.31 -14.76 -19.33
CA LYS A 113 7.00 -16.19 -19.46
C LYS A 113 6.27 -16.43 -20.77
N THR A 114 6.60 -17.51 -21.47
CA THR A 114 5.87 -17.98 -22.65
C THR A 114 5.12 -19.27 -22.31
N VAL A 115 3.87 -19.36 -22.78
CA VAL A 115 3.01 -20.54 -22.59
C VAL A 115 2.19 -20.81 -23.85
N THR A 116 1.72 -22.04 -24.03
CA THR A 116 0.84 -22.43 -25.15
C THR A 116 -0.64 -22.39 -24.79
N GLY A 117 -0.95 -22.54 -23.50
CA GLY A 117 -2.32 -22.48 -22.98
C GLY A 117 -2.84 -21.05 -22.72
N THR A 118 -4.08 -20.94 -22.30
CA THR A 118 -4.76 -19.69 -21.97
C THR A 118 -4.77 -19.39 -20.46
N SER A 119 -3.89 -20.02 -19.72
CA SER A 119 -3.66 -19.77 -18.30
C SER A 119 -2.19 -19.92 -17.95
N ALA A 120 -1.76 -19.26 -16.91
CA ALA A 120 -0.41 -19.40 -16.36
C ALA A 120 -0.37 -19.06 -14.87
N THR A 121 0.46 -19.81 -14.14
CA THR A 121 0.85 -19.44 -12.79
C THR A 121 2.26 -18.84 -12.83
N LEU A 122 2.40 -17.66 -12.26
CA LEU A 122 3.66 -16.99 -11.98
C LEU A 122 4.11 -17.46 -10.60
N HIS A 123 5.28 -18.07 -10.53
CA HIS A 123 5.85 -18.63 -9.29
C HIS A 123 7.00 -17.77 -8.78
N ASN A 124 7.44 -18.06 -7.56
CA ASN A 124 8.60 -17.43 -6.93
C ASN A 124 8.51 -15.91 -6.82
N LEU A 125 7.29 -15.41 -6.70
CA LEU A 125 7.02 -14.01 -6.44
C LEU A 125 7.28 -13.69 -4.96
N THR A 126 7.47 -12.42 -4.65
CA THR A 126 7.64 -11.96 -3.27
C THR A 126 6.27 -11.58 -2.68
N ASP A 127 6.04 -11.96 -1.45
CA ASP A 127 4.80 -11.61 -0.73
C ASP A 127 4.64 -10.09 -0.63
N THR A 128 3.40 -9.61 -0.62
CA THR A 128 3.04 -8.19 -0.55
C THR A 128 3.42 -7.34 -1.76
N GLU A 129 4.38 -7.76 -2.59
CA GLU A 129 4.80 -6.97 -3.75
C GLU A 129 3.71 -6.91 -4.83
N GLU A 130 3.67 -5.78 -5.54
CA GLU A 130 2.72 -5.49 -6.61
C GLU A 130 3.30 -5.86 -7.97
N TYR A 131 2.52 -6.60 -8.75
CA TYR A 131 2.89 -7.06 -10.08
C TYR A 131 1.89 -6.57 -11.12
N ALA A 132 2.38 -5.89 -12.16
CA ALA A 132 1.63 -5.53 -13.35
C ALA A 132 1.87 -6.60 -14.42
N VAL A 133 0.80 -7.27 -14.86
CA VAL A 133 0.85 -8.39 -15.81
C VAL A 133 0.05 -8.03 -17.05
N ARG A 134 0.61 -8.27 -18.23
CA ARG A 134 -0.08 -8.19 -19.53
C ARG A 134 0.34 -9.34 -20.43
N VAL A 135 -0.52 -9.68 -21.37
CA VAL A 135 -0.34 -10.85 -22.24
C VAL A 135 -0.55 -10.46 -23.69
N ARG A 136 0.23 -11.04 -24.61
CA ARG A 136 0.00 -10.96 -26.06
C ARG A 136 0.06 -12.33 -26.71
N ALA A 137 -0.72 -12.51 -27.76
CA ALA A 137 -0.76 -13.74 -28.54
C ALA A 137 0.26 -13.72 -29.67
N TYR A 138 0.76 -14.92 -30.03
CA TYR A 138 1.59 -15.13 -31.23
C TYR A 138 0.76 -15.86 -32.27
N VAL A 139 0.49 -15.18 -33.38
CA VAL A 139 -0.40 -15.63 -34.46
C VAL A 139 0.31 -15.45 -35.81
N LYS A 140 0.37 -16.50 -36.62
CA LYS A 140 0.98 -16.47 -37.97
C LYS A 140 2.36 -15.79 -38.01
N GLY A 141 3.27 -16.22 -37.12
CA GLY A 141 4.65 -15.72 -37.08
C GLY A 141 4.86 -14.34 -36.43
N LYS A 142 3.81 -13.68 -35.91
CA LYS A 142 3.90 -12.32 -35.34
C LYS A 142 3.21 -12.24 -33.98
N TYR A 143 3.74 -11.37 -33.11
CA TYR A 143 3.07 -11.02 -31.86
C TYR A 143 1.98 -9.95 -32.11
N GLY A 144 0.79 -10.21 -31.59
CA GLY A 144 -0.31 -9.24 -31.52
C GLY A 144 -0.08 -8.18 -30.42
N PRO A 145 -1.01 -7.24 -30.30
CA PRO A 145 -0.97 -6.22 -29.25
C PRO A 145 -1.19 -6.85 -27.86
N TYR A 146 -0.59 -6.21 -26.85
CA TYR A 146 -0.79 -6.62 -25.46
C TYR A 146 -2.23 -6.37 -24.98
N SER A 147 -2.67 -7.18 -24.03
CA SER A 147 -3.83 -6.88 -23.19
C SER A 147 -3.63 -5.59 -22.38
N ALA A 148 -4.70 -5.09 -21.77
CA ALA A 148 -4.54 -4.16 -20.65
C ALA A 148 -3.74 -4.83 -19.53
N TYR A 149 -3.08 -4.01 -18.69
CA TYR A 149 -2.43 -4.51 -17.48
C TYR A 149 -3.46 -4.99 -16.45
N ASN A 150 -3.16 -6.13 -15.83
CA ASN A 150 -3.83 -6.56 -14.61
C ASN A 150 -2.82 -6.41 -13.46
N ILE A 151 -3.07 -5.45 -12.55
CA ILE A 151 -2.13 -5.09 -11.47
C ILE A 151 -2.65 -5.66 -10.18
N LYS A 152 -1.85 -6.53 -9.53
CA LYS A 152 -2.23 -7.23 -8.30
C LYS A 152 -1.03 -7.45 -7.38
N HIS A 153 -1.30 -7.40 -6.07
CA HIS A 153 -0.35 -7.82 -5.05
C HIS A 153 -0.40 -9.33 -4.82
N CYS A 154 0.72 -9.93 -4.45
CA CYS A 154 0.71 -11.23 -3.76
C CYS A 154 0.07 -11.08 -2.37
N LEU A 155 -0.41 -12.17 -1.76
CA LEU A 155 -0.94 -12.12 -0.40
C LEU A 155 0.18 -11.72 0.57
N PRO A 156 -0.13 -10.88 1.57
CA PRO A 156 0.85 -10.53 2.58
C PRO A 156 1.27 -11.75 3.41
N GLY A 157 2.56 -11.94 3.56
CA GLY A 157 3.14 -12.92 4.47
C GLY A 157 3.07 -12.48 5.93
N LYS A 158 3.54 -13.35 6.82
CA LYS A 158 3.62 -13.08 8.26
C LYS A 158 4.54 -11.88 8.53
N VAL A 159 4.10 -10.96 9.41
CA VAL A 159 4.93 -9.87 9.89
C VAL A 159 5.92 -10.40 10.91
N SER A 160 7.21 -10.08 10.75
CA SER A 160 8.30 -10.43 11.66
C SER A 160 8.68 -9.26 12.58
N GLY A 161 9.50 -9.52 13.60
CA GLY A 161 10.06 -8.49 14.48
C GLY A 161 9.04 -7.74 15.33
N ALA A 162 7.80 -8.24 15.46
CA ALA A 162 6.79 -7.63 16.31
C ALA A 162 7.19 -7.71 17.78
N LYS A 163 7.32 -6.55 18.44
CA LYS A 163 7.67 -6.43 19.86
C LYS A 163 7.10 -5.16 20.48
N VAL A 164 7.11 -5.06 21.78
CA VAL A 164 6.77 -3.83 22.50
C VAL A 164 7.87 -2.80 22.27
N LYS A 165 7.49 -1.58 21.88
CA LYS A 165 8.38 -0.42 21.79
C LYS A 165 8.36 0.38 23.10
N SER A 166 7.16 0.67 23.61
CA SER A 166 6.96 1.38 24.87
C SER A 166 5.57 1.07 25.45
N ARG A 167 5.36 1.42 26.69
CA ARG A 167 4.08 1.24 27.38
C ARG A 167 3.85 2.33 28.41
N SER A 168 2.57 2.62 28.66
CA SER A 168 2.12 3.50 29.75
C SER A 168 1.03 2.79 30.56
N ALA A 169 0.40 3.49 31.47
CA ALA A 169 -0.77 2.98 32.20
C ALA A 169 -1.99 2.77 31.30
N ALA A 170 -2.08 3.49 30.18
CA ALA A 170 -3.25 3.47 29.30
C ALA A 170 -2.95 3.11 27.84
N SER A 171 -1.71 2.77 27.51
CA SER A 171 -1.32 2.47 26.12
C SER A 171 -0.14 1.50 26.02
N VAL A 172 -0.05 0.85 24.86
CA VAL A 172 1.10 0.04 24.43
C VAL A 172 1.45 0.44 23.01
N ALA A 173 2.69 0.85 22.78
CA ALA A 173 3.26 1.03 21.45
C ALA A 173 4.00 -0.25 21.05
N LEU A 174 3.71 -0.73 19.83
CA LEU A 174 4.36 -1.86 19.19
C LEU A 174 5.26 -1.38 18.07
N GLN A 175 6.28 -2.16 17.74
CA GLN A 175 7.09 -2.03 16.54
C GLN A 175 7.26 -3.39 15.86
N TRP A 176 7.54 -3.36 14.56
CA TRP A 176 7.70 -4.56 13.72
C TRP A 176 8.58 -4.28 12.52
N SER A 177 9.00 -5.34 11.81
CA SER A 177 9.76 -5.22 10.57
C SER A 177 8.86 -4.80 9.42
N LYS A 178 9.37 -3.91 8.54
CA LYS A 178 8.67 -3.46 7.33
C LYS A 178 8.41 -4.63 6.38
N LYS A 179 7.23 -4.65 5.78
CA LYS A 179 6.89 -5.47 4.61
C LYS A 179 6.89 -4.59 3.36
N ALA A 180 7.75 -4.88 2.39
CA ALA A 180 7.76 -4.17 1.11
C ALA A 180 6.42 -4.38 0.40
N GLY A 181 5.87 -3.33 -0.21
CA GLY A 181 4.58 -3.38 -0.91
C GLY A 181 3.34 -3.44 -0.01
N ALA A 182 3.48 -3.42 1.32
CA ALA A 182 2.31 -3.34 2.20
C ALA A 182 1.70 -1.94 2.19
N ASP A 183 0.37 -1.85 2.04
CA ASP A 183 -0.39 -0.60 2.16
C ASP A 183 -0.58 -0.17 3.61
N GLY A 184 -0.33 -1.09 4.53
CA GLY A 184 -0.38 -0.81 5.96
C GLY A 184 -0.46 -2.06 6.82
N TYR A 185 -0.81 -1.83 8.09
CA TYR A 185 -0.84 -2.88 9.10
C TYR A 185 -2.08 -2.77 9.97
N TYR A 186 -2.56 -3.93 10.43
CA TYR A 186 -3.57 -4.05 11.48
C TYR A 186 -2.91 -4.55 12.76
N ILE A 187 -3.27 -3.94 13.89
CA ILE A 187 -2.96 -4.48 15.21
C ILE A 187 -4.19 -5.18 15.75
N TYR A 188 -3.99 -6.40 16.20
CA TYR A 188 -5.01 -7.24 16.82
C TYR A 188 -4.71 -7.44 18.30
N ARG A 189 -5.72 -7.35 19.14
CA ARG A 189 -5.69 -7.83 20.52
C ARG A 189 -6.15 -9.29 20.52
N TYR A 190 -5.35 -10.17 21.10
CA TYR A 190 -5.67 -11.57 21.30
C TYR A 190 -6.24 -11.76 22.71
N ASP A 191 -7.42 -12.34 22.81
CA ASP A 191 -8.03 -12.73 24.06
C ASP A 191 -7.60 -14.17 24.39
N THR A 192 -6.89 -14.33 25.51
CA THR A 192 -6.34 -15.63 25.93
C THR A 192 -7.41 -16.62 26.41
N LYS A 193 -8.55 -16.13 26.89
CA LYS A 193 -9.66 -16.96 27.35
C LYS A 193 -10.48 -17.48 26.16
N SER A 194 -11.01 -16.57 25.35
CA SER A 194 -11.87 -16.90 24.21
C SER A 194 -11.09 -17.38 22.97
N LYS A 195 -9.75 -17.28 22.97
CA LYS A 195 -8.86 -17.57 21.82
C LYS A 195 -9.15 -16.71 20.57
N LYS A 196 -9.95 -15.66 20.69
CA LYS A 196 -10.35 -14.76 19.60
C LYS A 196 -9.39 -13.59 19.45
N THR A 197 -9.34 -13.02 18.24
CA THR A 197 -8.58 -11.80 17.94
C THR A 197 -9.53 -10.70 17.48
N THR A 198 -9.36 -9.50 18.04
CA THR A 198 -10.11 -8.30 17.66
C THR A 198 -9.15 -7.28 17.11
N LYS A 199 -9.46 -6.70 15.95
CA LYS A 199 -8.69 -5.58 15.36
C LYS A 199 -8.88 -4.33 16.23
N VAL A 200 -7.77 -3.78 16.75
CA VAL A 200 -7.78 -2.64 17.68
C VAL A 200 -7.11 -1.39 17.10
N ALA A 201 -6.33 -1.53 16.04
CA ALA A 201 -5.76 -0.37 15.33
C ALA A 201 -5.52 -0.68 13.86
N THR A 202 -5.59 0.38 13.04
CA THR A 202 -5.20 0.39 11.63
C THR A 202 -4.09 1.41 11.44
N ILE A 203 -2.95 0.96 10.91
CA ILE A 203 -1.78 1.78 10.64
C ILE A 203 -1.63 1.85 9.13
N LYS A 204 -1.88 3.01 8.54
CA LYS A 204 -1.78 3.23 7.09
C LYS A 204 -0.33 3.49 6.67
N GLY A 205 0.01 3.03 5.48
CA GLY A 205 1.32 3.23 4.85
C GLY A 205 2.44 2.39 5.49
N ASN A 206 3.67 2.75 5.19
CA ASN A 206 4.89 2.01 5.54
C ASN A 206 5.36 2.19 7.01
N LYS A 207 4.48 2.62 7.90
CA LYS A 207 4.84 2.81 9.32
C LYS A 207 5.08 1.46 9.99
N THR A 208 6.19 1.34 10.69
CA THR A 208 6.60 0.10 11.41
C THR A 208 6.34 0.19 12.92
N THR A 209 5.56 1.17 13.35
CA THR A 209 5.15 1.36 14.73
C THR A 209 3.68 1.73 14.81
N GLY A 210 3.02 1.33 15.90
CA GLY A 210 1.63 1.69 16.16
C GLY A 210 1.29 1.60 17.64
N THR A 211 0.40 2.47 18.11
CA THR A 211 0.01 2.55 19.51
C THR A 211 -1.44 2.10 19.66
N VAL A 212 -1.67 1.25 20.63
CA VAL A 212 -3.00 0.88 21.13
C VAL A 212 -3.25 1.65 22.41
N SER A 213 -4.26 2.50 22.42
CA SER A 213 -4.64 3.36 23.54
C SER A 213 -5.91 2.88 24.23
N LYS A 214 -6.34 3.59 25.29
CA LYS A 214 -7.55 3.29 26.08
C LYS A 214 -7.50 1.89 26.73
N LEU A 215 -6.31 1.46 27.12
CA LEU A 215 -6.10 0.23 27.86
C LEU A 215 -6.28 0.46 29.36
N LYS A 216 -6.63 -0.59 30.08
CA LYS A 216 -6.69 -0.56 31.56
C LYS A 216 -5.27 -0.63 32.12
N ALA A 217 -5.01 0.13 33.18
CA ALA A 217 -3.73 0.10 33.89
C ALA A 217 -3.49 -1.27 34.57
N ASN A 218 -2.22 -1.60 34.76
CA ASN A 218 -1.78 -2.83 35.43
C ASN A 218 -2.41 -4.12 34.87
N THR A 219 -2.72 -4.15 33.57
CA THR A 219 -3.47 -5.21 32.91
C THR A 219 -2.62 -5.88 31.84
N ALA A 220 -2.66 -7.22 31.81
CA ALA A 220 -1.96 -8.00 30.78
C ALA A 220 -2.73 -7.98 29.46
N TYR A 221 -1.99 -7.81 28.36
CA TYR A 221 -2.50 -7.82 27.00
C TYR A 221 -1.60 -8.65 26.11
N THR A 222 -2.20 -9.25 25.08
CA THR A 222 -1.47 -9.94 24.01
C THR A 222 -1.89 -9.35 22.67
N PHE A 223 -0.91 -8.97 21.87
CA PHE A 223 -1.14 -8.37 20.56
C PHE A 223 -0.51 -9.19 19.44
N GLN A 224 -1.01 -8.99 18.23
CA GLN A 224 -0.45 -9.50 16.98
C GLN A 224 -0.56 -8.43 15.92
N VAL A 225 0.34 -8.43 14.94
CA VAL A 225 0.35 -7.49 13.81
C VAL A 225 0.20 -8.27 12.52
N ALA A 226 -0.59 -7.79 11.58
CA ALA A 226 -0.67 -8.33 10.23
C ALA A 226 -0.56 -7.21 9.20
N ALA A 227 0.18 -7.44 8.12
CA ALA A 227 0.21 -6.54 6.97
C ALA A 227 -1.07 -6.70 6.12
N TYR A 228 -1.45 -5.66 5.40
CA TYR A 228 -2.50 -5.74 4.39
C TYR A 228 -2.08 -5.06 3.09
N THR A 229 -2.68 -5.51 1.99
CA THR A 229 -2.61 -4.90 0.66
C THR A 229 -4.02 -4.69 0.14
N THR A 230 -4.20 -3.69 -0.72
CA THR A 230 -5.50 -3.32 -1.30
C THR A 230 -5.37 -3.18 -2.81
N ASP A 231 -6.05 -4.04 -3.55
CA ASP A 231 -6.30 -3.89 -5.00
C ASP A 231 -7.76 -3.43 -5.19
N SER A 232 -8.61 -4.32 -5.73
CA SER A 232 -10.08 -4.16 -5.74
C SER A 232 -10.71 -4.49 -4.37
N SER A 233 -9.99 -5.21 -3.50
CA SER A 233 -10.39 -5.54 -2.13
C SER A 233 -9.15 -5.67 -1.24
N THR A 234 -9.32 -5.37 0.05
CA THR A 234 -8.23 -5.52 1.03
C THR A 234 -7.95 -7.00 1.31
N LYS A 235 -6.69 -7.38 1.24
CA LYS A 235 -6.18 -8.70 1.62
C LYS A 235 -5.27 -8.58 2.83
N THR A 236 -5.59 -9.32 3.88
CA THR A 236 -4.81 -9.33 5.12
C THR A 236 -3.95 -10.59 5.17
N GLY A 237 -2.71 -10.43 5.53
CA GLY A 237 -1.76 -11.53 5.67
C GLY A 237 -1.86 -12.25 7.02
N ALA A 238 -0.97 -13.23 7.18
CA ALA A 238 -0.84 -13.95 8.44
C ALA A 238 -0.40 -13.01 9.57
N LYS A 239 -0.98 -13.23 10.76
CA LYS A 239 -0.61 -12.46 11.95
C LYS A 239 0.79 -12.83 12.44
N SER A 240 1.51 -11.86 13.01
CA SER A 240 2.79 -12.05 13.67
C SER A 240 2.70 -13.09 14.81
N SER A 241 3.83 -13.48 15.35
CA SER A 241 3.87 -14.13 16.66
C SER A 241 3.20 -13.24 17.71
N LYS A 242 2.68 -13.84 18.77
CA LYS A 242 2.03 -13.13 19.87
C LYS A 242 3.04 -12.30 20.64
N VAL A 243 2.68 -11.07 20.96
CA VAL A 243 3.45 -10.13 21.79
C VAL A 243 2.68 -9.87 23.06
N SER A 244 3.11 -10.46 24.16
CA SER A 244 2.48 -10.30 25.48
C SER A 244 3.19 -9.21 26.27
N THR A 245 2.41 -8.40 26.98
CA THR A 245 2.90 -7.32 27.85
C THR A 245 1.87 -6.96 28.89
N LYS A 246 2.27 -6.17 29.87
CA LYS A 246 1.39 -5.61 30.89
C LYS A 246 1.54 -4.08 30.88
N THR A 247 0.43 -3.33 30.86
CA THR A 247 0.44 -1.88 31.02
C THR A 247 1.03 -1.50 32.38
N LEU A 248 1.58 -0.29 32.46
CA LEU A 248 2.08 0.22 33.74
C LEU A 248 0.92 0.45 34.73
N THR A 249 1.26 0.55 35.99
CA THR A 249 0.33 1.01 37.03
C THR A 249 -0.05 2.47 36.77
N ALA A 250 -1.25 2.85 37.16
CA ALA A 250 -1.63 4.27 37.16
C ALA A 250 -0.90 4.98 38.30
N THR A 251 -0.56 6.24 38.09
CA THR A 251 -0.04 7.10 39.16
C THR A 251 -1.19 7.46 40.10
N PRO A 252 -1.08 7.19 41.42
CA PRO A 252 -2.10 7.61 42.35
C PRO A 252 -2.13 9.14 42.48
N LYS A 253 -3.32 9.71 42.56
CA LYS A 253 -3.49 11.14 42.84
C LYS A 253 -3.50 11.39 44.32
N ILE A 254 -2.62 12.23 44.83
CA ILE A 254 -2.69 12.73 46.20
C ILE A 254 -3.92 13.61 46.30
N SER A 255 -4.83 13.28 47.20
CA SER A 255 -6.05 14.02 47.45
C SER A 255 -5.87 15.04 48.59
N SER A 256 -5.02 14.76 49.54
CA SER A 256 -4.63 15.72 50.58
C SER A 256 -3.27 15.39 51.17
N ALA A 257 -2.57 16.39 51.61
CA ALA A 257 -1.39 16.29 52.46
C ALA A 257 -1.53 17.33 53.56
N THR A 258 -1.67 16.90 54.80
CA THR A 258 -1.89 17.78 55.98
C THR A 258 -0.86 17.46 57.03
N SER A 259 -0.46 18.47 57.81
CA SER A 259 0.44 18.34 58.94
C SER A 259 -0.32 18.77 60.21
N PRO A 260 -1.22 17.94 60.77
CA PRO A 260 -2.05 18.32 61.90
C PRO A 260 -1.28 18.47 63.23
N LYS A 261 -0.06 18.00 63.29
CA LYS A 261 0.81 18.11 64.48
C LYS A 261 2.26 18.24 64.03
N SER A 262 3.09 18.85 64.91
CA SER A 262 4.54 18.88 64.68
C SER A 262 5.09 17.48 64.44
N LYS A 263 5.97 17.33 63.46
CA LYS A 263 6.62 16.06 63.05
C LYS A 263 5.69 14.97 62.51
N LYS A 264 4.44 15.30 62.11
CA LYS A 264 3.49 14.35 61.53
C LYS A 264 2.87 14.90 60.25
N ILE A 265 3.00 14.16 59.15
CA ILE A 265 2.33 14.45 57.89
C ILE A 265 1.33 13.33 57.59
N THR A 266 0.09 13.68 57.28
CA THR A 266 -0.95 12.75 56.82
C THR A 266 -1.17 12.97 55.36
N ILE A 267 -0.96 11.93 54.55
CA ILE A 267 -1.15 11.95 53.10
C ILE A 267 -2.31 11.00 52.75
N LYS A 268 -3.27 11.49 51.97
CA LYS A 268 -4.34 10.70 51.39
C LYS A 268 -4.21 10.65 49.89
N TRP A 269 -4.47 9.51 49.29
CA TRP A 269 -4.43 9.33 47.80
C TRP A 269 -5.51 8.37 47.34
N GLY A 270 -5.83 8.48 46.04
CA GLY A 270 -6.78 7.55 45.40
C GLY A 270 -6.18 6.17 45.23
N LYS A 271 -6.97 5.13 45.46
CA LYS A 271 -6.55 3.73 45.27
C LYS A 271 -6.30 3.45 43.78
N VAL A 272 -5.16 2.85 43.45
CA VAL A 272 -4.85 2.31 42.12
C VAL A 272 -4.55 0.81 42.23
N ALA A 273 -4.77 0.08 41.14
CA ALA A 273 -4.49 -1.35 41.07
C ALA A 273 -2.96 -1.59 41.05
N CYS A 274 -2.36 -1.85 42.18
CA CYS A 274 -0.93 -2.13 42.36
C CYS A 274 -0.73 -3.10 43.54
N SER A 275 0.48 -3.63 43.69
CA SER A 275 0.86 -4.50 44.81
C SER A 275 1.21 -3.72 46.09
N GLY A 276 1.48 -2.39 45.98
CA GLY A 276 1.81 -1.54 47.12
C GLY A 276 2.09 -0.12 46.70
N TYR A 277 2.31 0.77 47.65
CA TYR A 277 2.63 2.18 47.46
C TYR A 277 3.99 2.48 48.15
N GLN A 278 4.76 3.32 47.48
CA GLN A 278 5.98 3.91 48.06
C GLN A 278 5.72 5.40 48.27
N VAL A 279 5.90 5.88 49.46
CA VAL A 279 5.83 7.31 49.81
C VAL A 279 7.24 7.82 49.94
N GLN A 280 7.54 8.88 49.19
CA GLN A 280 8.85 9.59 49.24
C GLN A 280 8.60 11.01 49.72
N ASN A 281 9.54 11.51 50.53
CA ASN A 281 9.57 12.91 50.92
C ASN A 281 10.88 13.53 50.45
N SER A 282 10.88 14.83 50.22
CA SER A 282 12.07 15.60 49.88
C SER A 282 12.04 16.92 50.66
N THR A 283 13.20 17.32 51.10
CA THR A 283 13.43 18.63 51.71
C THR A 283 13.70 19.73 50.68
N THR A 284 13.95 19.34 49.42
CA THR A 284 14.17 20.26 48.30
C THR A 284 12.90 20.43 47.47
N LYS A 285 12.69 21.68 46.96
CA LYS A 285 11.50 22.07 46.19
C LYS A 285 11.37 21.41 44.81
N ASN A 286 12.37 20.69 44.34
CA ASN A 286 12.41 20.09 42.99
C ASN A 286 12.24 18.57 43.09
N TYR A 287 11.03 18.14 42.80
CA TYR A 287 10.68 16.78 42.39
C TYR A 287 10.29 16.78 40.94
#